data_745cd8353709d93b0e8dcac4a9c6146b
#
_entry.id   745cd8353709d93b0e8dcac4a9c6146b
#
_cell.length_a   1.000
_cell.length_b   1.000
_cell.length_c   1.000
_cell.angle_alpha   90.00
_cell.angle_beta   90.00
_cell.angle_gamma   90.00
#
_symmetry.space_group_name_H-M   'P 1'
#
loop_
_entity.id
_entity.type
_entity.pdbx_description
1 polymer ?
#
loop_
_entity_poly.entity_id
_entity_poly.type
_entity_poly.pdbx_seq_one_letter_code
_entity_poly.pdbx_strand_id
1 'polypeptide(L)'
;AKAELNTLFCSPIAWLILIIFAFQAGLTFSDLISDQLRYLALNYRPYNLTSALLLGYSGVYSSMQDNLYLYIPLLTMGLMSKEYSSGSIKLLYSSPITNIQIILGKYISMLVYALILVAILFAYFIYSACIVENFDFPFALTGILGIFLLVCAYAARGLFMSTLTAYQVVAAVGTLTVLAILNFMGNIGQDIDFVRDLTYWLSLAGRSDKFLHGMICSEDAFYFIIVVVLFLSLSVLKLKFERTTANSLSKMVQYIGVLCVTLLVGYVTSQPKLMCYYDATATKANTLTPPSQEVMTKLDGGLTLTMFVNLLDDNFNKGMPKNRNWEMRKFEDYIRFKPEMKMEYVYYYDHTDNPRLYAQFSGLSDKEIAQRLCDTYDLDFNMFLSPEDIKKVTDSKGINLEEEGNRFVYLFERENGQKAFLRIYDDNQRDPRESEITAALKTMVVKSPQVAFITGHGERDIYKGGERDYSAFAKNLTFRYSLINQGFGVSVLDLKADSMATDIADNIDFIVIADVREAYTPDVIAKIQRFIARGGNMIIACEPRRQPLMNPLVENLGITFMPGIVVEETEGY
;
A
#
# COMPACT_ATOMS: atom_id res chain seq x y z
N ALA A 1 -20.04 37.05 -5.53
CA ALA A 1 -19.02 36.36 -6.36
C ALA A 1 -18.35 37.34 -7.34
N LYS A 2 -19.05 38.00 -8.27
CA LYS A 2 -18.41 38.89 -9.29
C LYS A 2 -17.55 39.99 -8.70
N ALA A 3 -18.04 40.73 -7.69
CA ALA A 3 -17.27 41.76 -7.00
C ALA A 3 -16.03 41.17 -6.30
N GLU A 4 -16.16 40.02 -5.66
CA GLU A 4 -15.05 39.31 -4.99
C GLU A 4 -13.98 38.86 -5.99
N LEU A 5 -14.42 38.30 -7.15
CA LEU A 5 -13.49 37.96 -8.23
C LEU A 5 -12.70 39.17 -8.71
N ASN A 6 -13.36 40.30 -8.95
CA ASN A 6 -12.65 41.53 -9.32
C ASN A 6 -11.64 41.92 -8.24
N THR A 7 -12.02 41.87 -6.97
CA THR A 7 -11.10 42.21 -5.86
C THR A 7 -9.92 41.25 -5.81
N LEU A 8 -10.15 39.93 -6.02
CA LEU A 8 -9.10 38.92 -6.02
C LEU A 8 -8.12 39.11 -7.18
N PHE A 9 -8.63 39.36 -8.41
CA PHE A 9 -7.78 39.56 -9.59
C PHE A 9 -7.16 40.93 -9.68
N CYS A 10 -7.67 41.94 -8.93
CA CYS A 10 -6.95 43.20 -8.73
C CYS A 10 -5.87 43.11 -7.64
N SER A 11 -5.78 41.99 -6.91
CA SER A 11 -4.76 41.79 -5.89
C SER A 11 -3.45 41.31 -6.51
N PRO A 12 -2.30 41.94 -6.25
CA PRO A 12 -0.99 41.49 -6.70
C PRO A 12 -0.66 40.07 -6.18
N ILE A 13 -1.14 39.72 -4.98
CA ILE A 13 -0.89 38.40 -4.34
C ILE A 13 -1.47 37.25 -5.17
N ALA A 14 -2.68 37.42 -5.71
CA ALA A 14 -3.29 36.41 -6.53
C ALA A 14 -2.48 36.12 -7.80
N TRP A 15 -2.00 37.16 -8.49
CA TRP A 15 -1.15 36.99 -9.66
C TRP A 15 0.22 36.39 -9.31
N LEU A 16 0.82 36.83 -8.20
CA LEU A 16 2.11 36.31 -7.74
C LEU A 16 2.01 34.80 -7.49
N ILE A 17 0.95 34.33 -6.83
CA ILE A 17 0.72 32.89 -6.58
C ILE A 17 0.54 32.13 -7.88
N LEU A 18 -0.24 32.65 -8.85
CA LEU A 18 -0.38 32.00 -10.16
C LEU A 18 0.95 31.89 -10.90
N ILE A 19 1.76 32.94 -10.87
CA ILE A 19 3.09 32.93 -11.51
C ILE A 19 4.01 31.94 -10.84
N ILE A 20 4.09 31.93 -9.51
CA ILE A 20 4.95 31.00 -8.76
C ILE A 20 4.48 29.55 -9.00
N PHE A 21 3.17 29.30 -8.95
CA PHE A 21 2.60 27.98 -9.19
C PHE A 21 2.91 27.47 -10.62
N ALA A 22 2.68 28.33 -11.63
CA ALA A 22 2.97 27.97 -13.02
C ALA A 22 4.48 27.76 -13.27
N PHE A 23 5.32 28.60 -12.68
CA PHE A 23 6.77 28.51 -12.79
C PHE A 23 7.31 27.23 -12.13
N GLN A 24 6.86 26.92 -10.92
CA GLN A 24 7.26 25.72 -10.21
C GLN A 24 6.80 24.46 -10.95
N ALA A 25 5.54 24.42 -11.43
CA ALA A 25 5.05 23.31 -12.24
C ALA A 25 5.88 23.13 -13.51
N GLY A 26 6.28 24.26 -14.16
CA GLY A 26 7.13 24.24 -15.35
C GLY A 26 8.54 23.72 -15.09
N LEU A 27 9.17 24.13 -14.00
CA LEU A 27 10.49 23.60 -13.62
C LEU A 27 10.43 22.11 -13.35
N THR A 28 9.50 21.67 -12.49
CA THR A 28 9.32 20.24 -12.19
C THR A 28 9.08 19.42 -13.46
N PHE A 29 8.23 19.91 -14.36
CA PHE A 29 7.93 19.22 -15.61
C PHE A 29 9.15 19.13 -16.54
N SER A 30 9.92 20.23 -16.66
CA SER A 30 11.15 20.27 -17.47
C SER A 30 12.22 19.32 -16.94
N ASP A 31 12.41 19.26 -15.63
CA ASP A 31 13.36 18.36 -14.99
C ASP A 31 12.98 16.88 -15.25
N LEU A 32 11.69 16.55 -15.06
CA LEU A 32 11.17 15.20 -15.30
C LEU A 32 11.35 14.75 -16.77
N ILE A 33 11.04 15.63 -17.73
CA ILE A 33 11.29 15.32 -19.16
C ILE A 33 12.78 15.10 -19.41
N SER A 34 13.64 15.96 -18.87
CA SER A 34 15.09 15.83 -19.04
C SER A 34 15.62 14.51 -18.49
N ASP A 35 15.10 14.05 -17.35
CA ASP A 35 15.46 12.76 -16.78
C ASP A 35 14.96 11.59 -17.63
N GLN A 36 13.73 11.65 -18.16
CA GLN A 36 13.23 10.61 -19.06
C GLN A 36 14.05 10.54 -20.36
N LEU A 37 14.48 11.67 -20.93
CA LEU A 37 15.33 11.70 -22.10
C LEU A 37 16.73 11.11 -21.82
N ARG A 38 17.28 11.32 -20.61
CA ARG A 38 18.54 10.67 -20.20
C ARG A 38 18.38 9.15 -20.09
N TYR A 39 17.28 8.64 -19.51
CA TYR A 39 17.01 7.21 -19.47
C TYR A 39 16.90 6.61 -20.88
N LEU A 40 16.21 7.28 -21.79
CA LEU A 40 16.13 6.85 -23.19
C LEU A 40 17.51 6.83 -23.88
N ALA A 41 18.36 7.83 -23.64
CA ALA A 41 19.71 7.88 -24.17
C ALA A 41 20.62 6.75 -23.64
N LEU A 42 20.31 6.21 -22.47
CA LEU A 42 20.97 5.05 -21.87
C LEU A 42 20.34 3.70 -22.29
N ASN A 43 19.46 3.70 -23.30
CA ASN A 43 18.68 2.53 -23.75
C ASN A 43 17.75 1.91 -22.67
N TYR A 44 17.46 2.63 -21.59
CA TYR A 44 16.38 2.22 -20.68
C TYR A 44 15.03 2.59 -21.30
N ARG A 45 14.16 1.62 -21.48
CA ARG A 45 12.78 1.89 -21.92
C ARG A 45 12.00 2.42 -20.73
N PRO A 46 11.48 3.66 -20.78
CA PRO A 46 10.69 4.20 -19.69
C PRO A 46 9.40 3.40 -19.55
N TYR A 47 9.11 3.03 -18.33
CA TYR A 47 7.88 2.33 -17.95
C TYR A 47 6.88 3.33 -17.35
N ASN A 48 5.65 3.34 -17.85
CA ASN A 48 4.56 4.17 -17.34
C ASN A 48 4.86 5.69 -17.32
N LEU A 49 5.16 6.26 -18.50
CA LEU A 49 5.50 7.69 -18.65
C LEU A 49 4.43 8.65 -18.10
N THR A 50 3.13 8.31 -18.22
CA THR A 50 2.04 9.15 -17.67
C THR A 50 2.21 9.35 -16.17
N SER A 51 2.49 8.26 -15.43
CA SER A 51 2.74 8.32 -14.00
C SER A 51 4.03 9.09 -13.69
N ALA A 52 5.12 8.80 -14.39
CA ALA A 52 6.42 9.41 -14.15
C ALA A 52 6.40 10.94 -14.32
N LEU A 53 5.67 11.44 -15.31
CA LEU A 53 5.62 12.88 -15.59
C LEU A 53 4.59 13.63 -14.70
N LEU A 54 3.42 13.03 -14.46
CA LEU A 54 2.32 13.76 -13.84
C LEU A 54 2.01 13.36 -12.40
N LEU A 55 1.99 12.05 -12.08
CA LEU A 55 1.33 11.51 -10.89
C LEU A 55 2.27 10.85 -9.89
N GLY A 56 3.41 10.27 -10.32
CA GLY A 56 4.37 9.61 -9.44
C GLY A 56 4.84 10.49 -8.28
N TYR A 57 5.56 9.93 -7.31
CA TYR A 57 6.05 10.66 -6.12
C TYR A 57 6.76 11.98 -6.44
N SER A 58 7.44 12.06 -7.57
CA SER A 58 8.11 13.27 -8.06
C SER A 58 7.34 13.95 -9.18
N GLY A 59 6.15 13.46 -9.54
CA GLY A 59 5.34 13.98 -10.63
C GLY A 59 4.88 15.43 -10.38
N VAL A 60 4.53 16.13 -11.46
CA VAL A 60 4.09 17.53 -11.36
C VAL A 60 2.92 17.69 -10.40
N TYR A 61 1.93 16.79 -10.44
CA TYR A 61 0.74 16.90 -9.60
C TYR A 61 1.07 16.69 -8.12
N SER A 62 1.89 15.69 -7.79
CA SER A 62 2.34 15.44 -6.42
C SER A 62 3.13 16.62 -5.87
N SER A 63 4.09 17.13 -6.65
CA SER A 63 4.88 18.31 -6.26
C SER A 63 4.02 19.55 -6.04
N MET A 64 2.99 19.77 -6.87
CA MET A 64 2.08 20.89 -6.70
C MET A 64 1.15 20.69 -5.50
N GLN A 65 0.64 19.48 -5.28
CA GLN A 65 -0.18 19.13 -4.13
C GLN A 65 0.53 19.43 -2.81
N ASP A 66 1.79 19.04 -2.71
CA ASP A 66 2.61 19.25 -1.50
C ASP A 66 2.81 20.72 -1.14
N ASN A 67 2.68 21.63 -2.10
CA ASN A 67 2.86 23.06 -1.87
C ASN A 67 1.54 23.85 -1.72
N LEU A 68 0.38 23.22 -1.98
CA LEU A 68 -0.92 23.91 -1.90
C LEU A 68 -1.22 24.49 -0.51
N TYR A 69 -0.79 23.82 0.56
CA TYR A 69 -1.00 24.29 1.93
C TYR A 69 -0.29 25.62 2.24
N LEU A 70 0.71 26.01 1.43
CA LEU A 70 1.39 27.32 1.52
C LEU A 70 0.64 28.41 0.74
N TYR A 71 0.09 28.08 -0.43
CA TYR A 71 -0.53 29.04 -1.32
C TYR A 71 -1.94 29.44 -0.88
N ILE A 72 -2.75 28.49 -0.45
CA ILE A 72 -4.15 28.75 -0.13
C ILE A 72 -4.35 29.70 1.06
N PRO A 73 -3.58 29.64 2.15
CA PRO A 73 -3.69 30.63 3.24
C PRO A 73 -3.51 32.07 2.79
N LEU A 74 -2.56 32.32 1.89
CA LEU A 74 -2.30 33.67 1.35
C LEU A 74 -3.46 34.19 0.49
N LEU A 75 -4.15 33.31 -0.23
CA LEU A 75 -5.31 33.65 -1.04
C LEU A 75 -6.56 33.92 -0.20
N THR A 76 -6.73 33.13 0.88
CA THR A 76 -7.97 33.15 1.67
C THR A 76 -7.95 34.13 2.83
N MET A 77 -6.75 34.60 3.25
CA MET A 77 -6.58 35.47 4.43
C MET A 77 -7.45 36.70 4.43
N GLY A 78 -7.65 37.32 3.26
CA GLY A 78 -8.38 38.58 3.11
C GLY A 78 -9.88 38.44 2.86
N LEU A 79 -10.40 37.21 2.68
CA LEU A 79 -11.79 37.02 2.25
C LEU A 79 -12.84 37.64 3.19
N MET A 80 -12.65 37.50 4.50
CA MET A 80 -13.53 38.09 5.51
C MET A 80 -12.80 39.09 6.42
N SER A 81 -11.53 38.82 6.76
CA SER A 81 -10.77 39.67 7.67
C SER A 81 -10.60 41.12 7.13
N LYS A 82 -10.54 41.27 5.81
CA LYS A 82 -10.54 42.59 5.17
C LYS A 82 -11.84 43.37 5.41
N GLU A 83 -12.98 42.69 5.37
CA GLU A 83 -14.29 43.31 5.66
C GLU A 83 -14.40 43.73 7.13
N TYR A 84 -13.84 42.92 8.04
CA TYR A 84 -13.80 43.26 9.46
C TYR A 84 -12.87 44.45 9.73
N SER A 85 -11.66 44.46 9.16
CA SER A 85 -10.67 45.49 9.39
C SER A 85 -11.06 46.87 8.78
N SER A 86 -11.75 46.85 7.63
CA SER A 86 -12.26 48.07 6.98
C SER A 86 -13.60 48.56 7.54
N GLY A 87 -14.28 47.75 8.35
CA GLY A 87 -15.64 48.02 8.82
C GLY A 87 -16.74 47.82 7.78
N SER A 88 -16.41 47.44 6.54
CA SER A 88 -17.38 47.20 5.46
C SER A 88 -18.37 46.04 5.77
N ILE A 89 -18.05 45.20 6.73
CA ILE A 89 -18.96 44.19 7.24
C ILE A 89 -20.31 44.76 7.71
N LYS A 90 -20.32 46.01 8.24
CA LYS A 90 -21.56 46.68 8.67
C LYS A 90 -22.47 47.00 7.48
N LEU A 91 -21.89 47.33 6.31
CA LEU A 91 -22.65 47.55 5.08
C LEU A 91 -23.24 46.22 4.54
N LEU A 92 -22.49 45.12 4.65
CA LEU A 92 -23.00 43.81 4.30
C LEU A 92 -24.16 43.38 5.20
N TYR A 93 -24.09 43.74 6.50
CA TYR A 93 -25.14 43.42 7.46
C TYR A 93 -26.40 44.28 7.31
N SER A 94 -26.30 45.48 6.79
CA SER A 94 -27.45 46.36 6.54
C SER A 94 -28.12 46.10 5.20
N SER A 95 -27.48 45.34 4.30
CA SER A 95 -28.05 44.97 3.03
C SER A 95 -29.01 43.75 3.14
N PRO A 96 -29.97 43.56 2.22
CA PRO A 96 -30.92 42.45 2.25
C PRO A 96 -30.28 41.13 1.81
N ILE A 97 -29.04 40.90 2.17
CA ILE A 97 -28.26 39.68 1.81
C ILE A 97 -28.22 38.74 3.01
N THR A 98 -28.41 37.46 2.79
CA THR A 98 -28.31 36.45 3.83
C THR A 98 -26.85 36.06 4.11
N ASN A 99 -26.55 35.63 5.33
CA ASN A 99 -25.20 35.16 5.70
C ASN A 99 -24.70 34.03 4.78
N ILE A 100 -25.61 33.15 4.34
CA ILE A 100 -25.29 32.06 3.39
C ILE A 100 -24.84 32.66 2.05
N GLN A 101 -25.54 33.67 1.53
CA GLN A 101 -25.16 34.31 0.26
C GLN A 101 -23.82 35.03 0.35
N ILE A 102 -23.47 35.62 1.51
CA ILE A 102 -22.16 36.24 1.72
C ILE A 102 -21.05 35.19 1.65
N ILE A 103 -21.16 34.14 2.45
CA ILE A 103 -20.14 33.07 2.53
C ILE A 103 -20.03 32.33 1.20
N LEU A 104 -21.14 31.89 0.60
CA LEU A 104 -21.11 31.22 -0.70
C LEU A 104 -20.57 32.13 -1.82
N GLY A 105 -20.90 33.43 -1.80
CA GLY A 105 -20.37 34.37 -2.78
C GLY A 105 -18.84 34.49 -2.74
N LYS A 106 -18.25 34.50 -1.54
CA LYS A 106 -16.80 34.50 -1.33
C LYS A 106 -16.16 33.16 -1.66
N TYR A 107 -16.81 32.06 -1.27
CA TYR A 107 -16.33 30.71 -1.58
C TYR A 107 -16.32 30.43 -3.09
N ILE A 108 -17.38 30.80 -3.83
CA ILE A 108 -17.45 30.63 -5.29
C ILE A 108 -16.32 31.42 -5.99
N SER A 109 -15.93 32.58 -5.48
CA SER A 109 -14.76 33.28 -6.05
C SER A 109 -13.46 32.48 -5.91
N MET A 110 -13.30 31.78 -4.80
CA MET A 110 -12.16 30.87 -4.60
C MET A 110 -12.24 29.61 -5.48
N LEU A 111 -13.44 29.09 -5.74
CA LEU A 111 -13.61 27.96 -6.69
C LEU A 111 -13.20 28.34 -8.11
N VAL A 112 -13.52 29.57 -8.56
CA VAL A 112 -13.07 30.06 -9.87
C VAL A 112 -11.55 30.18 -9.92
N TYR A 113 -10.93 30.62 -8.84
CA TYR A 113 -9.47 30.66 -8.76
C TYR A 113 -8.86 29.24 -8.75
N ALA A 114 -9.48 28.30 -8.03
CA ALA A 114 -9.08 26.90 -8.05
C ALA A 114 -9.15 26.29 -9.47
N LEU A 115 -10.17 26.63 -10.25
CA LEU A 115 -10.26 26.22 -11.65
C LEU A 115 -9.12 26.77 -12.52
N ILE A 116 -8.62 27.97 -12.21
CA ILE A 116 -7.45 28.52 -12.93
C ILE A 116 -6.16 27.78 -12.57
N LEU A 117 -5.96 27.44 -11.28
CA LEU A 117 -4.83 26.59 -10.88
C LEU A 117 -4.88 25.22 -11.58
N VAL A 118 -6.07 24.61 -11.62
CA VAL A 118 -6.28 23.35 -12.32
C VAL A 118 -6.08 23.49 -13.83
N ALA A 119 -6.46 24.63 -14.44
CA ALA A 119 -6.23 24.89 -15.87
C ALA A 119 -4.73 24.94 -16.21
N ILE A 120 -3.88 25.42 -15.29
CA ILE A 120 -2.43 25.36 -15.45
C ILE A 120 -1.95 23.90 -15.50
N LEU A 121 -2.43 23.07 -14.58
CA LEU A 121 -2.09 21.63 -14.57
C LEU A 121 -2.65 20.92 -15.80
N PHE A 122 -3.81 21.33 -16.27
CA PHE A 122 -4.42 20.79 -17.48
C PHE A 122 -3.61 21.12 -18.75
N ALA A 123 -2.85 22.20 -18.77
CA ALA A 123 -1.92 22.49 -19.87
C ALA A 123 -0.81 21.42 -19.93
N TYR A 124 -0.25 21.00 -18.79
CA TYR A 124 0.74 19.92 -18.74
C TYR A 124 0.12 18.56 -19.10
N PHE A 125 -1.13 18.32 -18.71
CA PHE A 125 -1.89 17.14 -19.15
C PHE A 125 -1.97 17.08 -20.67
N ILE A 126 -2.41 18.18 -21.34
CA ILE A 126 -2.52 18.23 -22.81
C ILE A 126 -1.16 17.99 -23.45
N TYR A 127 -0.12 18.68 -22.96
CA TYR A 127 1.21 18.53 -23.52
C TYR A 127 1.72 17.09 -23.37
N SER A 128 1.58 16.47 -22.20
CA SER A 128 1.95 15.08 -21.98
C SER A 128 1.16 14.12 -22.87
N ALA A 129 -0.14 14.37 -23.07
CA ALA A 129 -0.97 13.56 -23.98
C ALA A 129 -0.53 13.65 -25.45
N CYS A 130 0.14 14.73 -25.85
CA CYS A 130 0.68 14.88 -27.21
C CYS A 130 2.03 14.16 -27.41
N ILE A 131 2.82 13.96 -26.36
CA ILE A 131 4.18 13.40 -26.45
C ILE A 131 4.27 11.94 -26.01
N VAL A 132 3.33 11.44 -25.21
CA VAL A 132 3.31 10.05 -24.69
C VAL A 132 2.42 9.20 -25.57
N GLU A 133 2.97 8.17 -26.22
CA GLU A 133 2.27 7.33 -27.18
C GLU A 133 1.06 6.59 -26.57
N ASN A 134 1.21 6.04 -25.38
CA ASN A 134 0.14 5.33 -24.64
C ASN A 134 -0.25 6.11 -23.39
N PHE A 135 -0.77 7.32 -23.57
CA PHE A 135 -1.16 8.19 -22.46
C PHE A 135 -2.40 7.69 -21.75
N ASP A 136 -2.33 7.55 -20.43
CA ASP A 136 -3.44 7.13 -19.59
C ASP A 136 -4.32 8.31 -19.20
N PHE A 137 -5.32 8.63 -20.03
CA PHE A 137 -6.24 9.75 -19.84
C PHE A 137 -7.05 9.67 -18.53
N PRO A 138 -7.72 8.56 -18.19
CA PRO A 138 -8.49 8.47 -16.95
C PRO A 138 -7.62 8.66 -15.72
N PHE A 139 -6.43 8.06 -15.71
CA PHE A 139 -5.48 8.17 -14.62
C PHE A 139 -5.04 9.62 -14.38
N ALA A 140 -4.65 10.33 -15.42
CA ALA A 140 -4.23 11.73 -15.30
C ALA A 140 -5.37 12.66 -14.88
N LEU A 141 -6.61 12.39 -15.30
CA LEU A 141 -7.80 13.16 -14.91
C LEU A 141 -8.16 12.96 -13.44
N THR A 142 -7.96 11.75 -12.89
CA THR A 142 -8.20 11.52 -11.45
C THR A 142 -7.28 12.36 -10.58
N GLY A 143 -6.01 12.49 -10.94
CA GLY A 143 -5.07 13.36 -10.23
C GLY A 143 -5.52 14.83 -10.21
N ILE A 144 -5.97 15.34 -11.36
CA ILE A 144 -6.54 16.70 -11.46
C ILE A 144 -7.77 16.85 -10.56
N LEU A 145 -8.67 15.87 -10.54
CA LEU A 145 -9.86 15.87 -9.68
C LEU A 145 -9.46 15.90 -8.20
N GLY A 146 -8.49 15.09 -7.78
CA GLY A 146 -8.00 15.06 -6.41
C GLY A 146 -7.45 16.41 -5.95
N ILE A 147 -6.61 17.04 -6.77
CA ILE A 147 -6.07 18.39 -6.50
C ILE A 147 -7.19 19.43 -6.42
N PHE A 148 -8.17 19.39 -7.33
CA PHE A 148 -9.31 20.29 -7.29
C PHE A 148 -10.10 20.18 -5.99
N LEU A 149 -10.43 18.95 -5.56
CA LEU A 149 -11.15 18.69 -4.32
C LEU A 149 -10.36 19.17 -3.09
N LEU A 150 -9.04 18.96 -3.10
CA LEU A 150 -8.14 19.42 -2.04
C LEU A 150 -8.14 20.94 -1.92
N VAL A 151 -8.00 21.66 -3.06
CA VAL A 151 -8.05 23.13 -3.09
C VAL A 151 -9.40 23.65 -2.59
N CYS A 152 -10.51 23.00 -2.96
CA CYS A 152 -11.85 23.34 -2.47
C CYS A 152 -11.94 23.22 -0.94
N ALA A 153 -11.41 22.15 -0.36
CA ALA A 153 -11.40 21.93 1.09
C ALA A 153 -10.49 22.93 1.81
N TYR A 154 -9.32 23.20 1.27
CA TYR A 154 -8.39 24.19 1.83
C TYR A 154 -9.00 25.61 1.78
N ALA A 155 -9.65 25.98 0.67
CA ALA A 155 -10.31 27.28 0.52
C ALA A 155 -11.47 27.47 1.53
N ALA A 156 -12.27 26.43 1.79
CA ALA A 156 -13.34 26.50 2.79
C ALA A 156 -12.79 26.73 4.20
N ARG A 157 -11.68 26.04 4.56
CA ARG A 157 -10.99 26.22 5.84
C ARG A 157 -10.39 27.61 5.98
N GLY A 158 -9.68 28.07 4.96
CA GLY A 158 -9.09 29.40 4.95
C GLY A 158 -10.15 30.51 5.05
N LEU A 159 -11.30 30.36 4.38
CA LEU A 159 -12.44 31.26 4.52
C LEU A 159 -12.95 31.27 5.98
N PHE A 160 -13.11 30.11 6.61
CA PHE A 160 -13.50 30.02 8.02
C PHE A 160 -12.52 30.72 8.93
N MET A 161 -11.20 30.46 8.79
CA MET A 161 -10.17 31.13 9.58
C MET A 161 -10.21 32.66 9.39
N SER A 162 -10.47 33.11 8.16
CA SER A 162 -10.65 34.54 7.86
C SER A 162 -11.90 35.16 8.52
N THR A 163 -12.91 34.35 8.90
CA THR A 163 -14.08 34.83 9.68
C THR A 163 -13.80 35.02 11.17
N LEU A 164 -12.71 34.42 11.68
CA LEU A 164 -12.41 34.43 13.11
C LEU A 164 -11.65 35.68 13.57
N THR A 165 -10.99 36.40 12.67
CA THR A 165 -10.12 37.54 12.99
C THR A 165 -10.24 38.67 11.98
N ALA A 166 -10.06 39.91 12.46
CA ALA A 166 -9.96 41.08 11.61
C ALA A 166 -8.55 41.28 11.01
N TYR A 167 -7.55 40.54 11.49
CA TYR A 167 -6.16 40.71 11.05
C TYR A 167 -5.83 39.65 9.97
N GLN A 168 -5.53 40.10 8.75
CA GLN A 168 -5.25 39.22 7.60
C GLN A 168 -4.05 38.30 7.86
N VAL A 169 -2.97 38.84 8.45
CA VAL A 169 -1.78 38.01 8.76
C VAL A 169 -2.10 36.89 9.77
N VAL A 170 -2.90 37.20 10.80
CA VAL A 170 -3.33 36.20 11.78
C VAL A 170 -4.20 35.14 11.13
N ALA A 171 -5.08 35.54 10.20
CA ALA A 171 -5.88 34.57 9.42
C ALA A 171 -4.99 33.65 8.54
N ALA A 172 -3.97 34.23 7.88
CA ALA A 172 -3.03 33.45 7.07
C ALA A 172 -2.23 32.46 7.90
N VAL A 173 -1.58 32.93 8.97
CA VAL A 173 -0.78 32.10 9.88
C VAL A 173 -1.65 31.01 10.54
N GLY A 174 -2.85 31.38 11.00
CA GLY A 174 -3.79 30.42 11.58
C GLY A 174 -4.23 29.35 10.58
N THR A 175 -4.53 29.75 9.34
CA THR A 175 -4.86 28.78 8.27
C THR A 175 -3.68 27.88 7.97
N LEU A 176 -2.48 28.45 7.81
CA LEU A 176 -1.25 27.68 7.54
C LEU A 176 -0.98 26.66 8.66
N THR A 177 -1.09 27.09 9.92
CA THR A 177 -0.87 26.20 11.08
C THR A 177 -1.87 25.05 11.08
N VAL A 178 -3.16 25.33 10.88
CA VAL A 178 -4.19 24.28 10.82
C VAL A 178 -3.94 23.31 9.65
N LEU A 179 -3.64 23.83 8.47
CA LEU A 179 -3.36 22.98 7.30
C LEU A 179 -2.08 22.16 7.46
N ALA A 180 -1.02 22.74 8.03
CA ALA A 180 0.22 22.02 8.31
C ALA A 180 0.00 20.92 9.34
N ILE A 181 -0.69 21.19 10.46
CA ILE A 181 -1.03 20.15 11.45
C ILE A 181 -1.78 19.00 10.79
N LEU A 182 -2.81 19.29 9.99
CA LEU A 182 -3.63 18.27 9.33
C LEU A 182 -2.88 17.52 8.23
N ASN A 183 -1.88 18.14 7.60
CA ASN A 183 -1.02 17.47 6.61
C ASN A 183 -0.08 16.45 7.27
N PHE A 184 0.49 16.79 8.41
CA PHE A 184 1.42 15.93 9.15
C PHE A 184 0.74 14.99 10.16
N MET A 185 -0.57 15.17 10.42
CA MET A 185 -1.31 14.46 11.45
C MET A 185 -1.38 12.94 11.21
N GLY A 186 -1.37 12.51 9.95
CA GLY A 186 -1.42 11.08 9.58
C GLY A 186 -0.27 10.22 10.15
N ASN A 187 0.80 10.86 10.64
CA ASN A 187 1.97 10.18 11.21
C ASN A 187 2.02 10.24 12.76
N ILE A 188 1.05 10.90 13.39
CA ILE A 188 1.02 11.12 14.85
C ILE A 188 0.16 10.06 15.52
N GLY A 189 0.65 9.52 16.67
CA GLY A 189 -0.11 8.60 17.53
C GLY A 189 -0.43 7.25 16.89
N GLN A 190 0.46 6.75 16.04
CA GLN A 190 0.32 5.47 15.35
C GLN A 190 0.30 4.25 16.31
N ASP A 191 0.82 4.42 17.52
CA ASP A 191 0.91 3.45 18.60
C ASP A 191 -0.42 3.22 19.33
N ILE A 192 -1.36 4.16 19.25
CA ILE A 192 -2.68 4.08 19.89
C ILE A 192 -3.75 3.93 18.80
N ASP A 193 -4.42 2.79 18.75
CA ASP A 193 -5.36 2.45 17.68
C ASP A 193 -6.44 3.52 17.44
N PHE A 194 -7.08 3.99 18.51
CA PHE A 194 -8.10 5.05 18.41
C PHE A 194 -7.51 6.38 17.87
N VAL A 195 -6.29 6.75 18.31
CA VAL A 195 -5.64 7.99 17.87
C VAL A 195 -5.22 7.86 16.40
N ARG A 196 -4.66 6.71 16.03
CA ARG A 196 -4.29 6.41 14.64
C ARG A 196 -5.49 6.53 13.70
N ASP A 197 -6.62 5.90 14.05
CA ASP A 197 -7.82 5.93 13.21
C ASP A 197 -8.39 7.34 13.10
N LEU A 198 -8.36 8.12 14.19
CA LEU A 198 -8.78 9.51 14.20
C LEU A 198 -7.85 10.40 13.37
N THR A 199 -6.54 10.25 13.52
CA THR A 199 -5.54 11.06 12.79
C THR A 199 -5.53 10.71 11.30
N TYR A 200 -5.70 9.44 10.95
CA TYR A 200 -5.88 9.02 9.56
C TYR A 200 -7.15 9.61 8.94
N TRP A 201 -8.28 9.59 9.68
CA TRP A 201 -9.54 10.18 9.22
C TRP A 201 -9.44 11.71 9.03
N LEU A 202 -8.66 12.41 9.84
CA LEU A 202 -8.44 13.86 9.75
C LEU A 202 -7.43 14.25 8.66
N SER A 203 -6.56 13.33 8.22
CA SER A 203 -5.53 13.59 7.20
C SER A 203 -6.15 13.81 5.82
N LEU A 204 -5.93 15.00 5.24
CA LEU A 204 -6.41 15.35 3.90
C LEU A 204 -5.47 14.91 2.79
N ALA A 205 -4.16 15.07 3.03
CA ALA A 205 -3.16 14.74 2.03
C ALA A 205 -3.22 13.25 1.66
N GLY A 206 -3.30 12.35 2.65
CA GLY A 206 -3.41 10.92 2.38
C GLY A 206 -4.64 10.51 1.56
N ARG A 207 -5.77 11.24 1.70
CA ARG A 207 -6.96 11.00 0.88
C ARG A 207 -6.82 11.53 -0.55
N SER A 208 -6.14 12.67 -0.72
CA SER A 208 -5.83 13.21 -2.05
C SER A 208 -4.82 12.35 -2.80
N ASP A 209 -3.89 11.73 -2.10
CA ASP A 209 -2.89 10.82 -2.67
C ASP A 209 -3.52 9.63 -3.40
N LYS A 210 -4.66 9.12 -2.91
CA LYS A 210 -5.38 8.04 -3.60
C LYS A 210 -5.82 8.44 -5.01
N PHE A 211 -6.28 9.68 -5.20
CA PHE A 211 -6.61 10.21 -6.52
C PHE A 211 -5.37 10.34 -7.41
N LEU A 212 -4.22 10.72 -6.83
CA LEU A 212 -2.95 10.78 -7.57
C LEU A 212 -2.44 9.38 -7.95
N HIS A 213 -2.83 8.34 -7.22
CA HIS A 213 -2.55 6.96 -7.60
C HIS A 213 -3.61 6.37 -8.55
N GLY A 214 -4.61 7.16 -8.96
CA GLY A 214 -5.65 6.74 -9.91
C GLY A 214 -6.83 6.01 -9.31
N MET A 215 -6.96 6.00 -7.98
CA MET A 215 -8.09 5.38 -7.30
C MET A 215 -9.11 6.44 -6.86
N ILE A 216 -10.35 6.30 -7.32
CA ILE A 216 -11.49 7.07 -6.82
C ILE A 216 -12.27 6.20 -5.85
N CYS A 217 -12.25 6.59 -4.58
CA CYS A 217 -13.13 6.02 -3.57
C CYS A 217 -14.25 7.00 -3.25
N SER A 218 -15.48 6.51 -3.18
CA SER A 218 -16.64 7.35 -2.84
C SER A 218 -16.50 7.96 -1.44
N GLU A 219 -15.92 7.25 -0.48
CA GLU A 219 -15.62 7.77 0.87
C GLU A 219 -14.76 9.01 0.80
N ASP A 220 -13.65 8.98 0.04
CA ASP A 220 -12.71 10.09 -0.05
C ASP A 220 -13.32 11.29 -0.77
N ALA A 221 -14.10 11.07 -1.85
CA ALA A 221 -14.82 12.14 -2.54
C ALA A 221 -15.87 12.81 -1.62
N PHE A 222 -16.67 12.02 -0.91
CA PHE A 222 -17.65 12.56 0.05
C PHE A 222 -16.96 13.26 1.22
N TYR A 223 -15.82 12.77 1.68
CA TYR A 223 -15.07 13.43 2.73
C TYR A 223 -14.71 14.87 2.39
N PHE A 224 -14.19 15.14 1.19
CA PHE A 224 -13.89 16.51 0.75
C PHE A 224 -15.15 17.39 0.75
N ILE A 225 -16.27 16.86 0.27
CA ILE A 225 -17.57 17.58 0.26
C ILE A 225 -18.02 17.87 1.69
N ILE A 226 -17.96 16.89 2.58
CA ILE A 226 -18.36 17.01 3.98
C ILE A 226 -17.52 18.06 4.68
N VAL A 227 -16.21 18.07 4.45
CA VAL A 227 -15.30 19.09 5.01
C VAL A 227 -15.62 20.49 4.51
N VAL A 228 -15.90 20.65 3.22
CA VAL A 228 -16.32 21.94 2.65
C VAL A 228 -17.61 22.42 3.32
N VAL A 229 -18.63 21.56 3.40
CA VAL A 229 -19.93 21.89 4.01
C VAL A 229 -19.76 22.24 5.49
N LEU A 230 -18.92 21.51 6.23
CA LEU A 230 -18.61 21.80 7.64
C LEU A 230 -18.09 23.22 7.81
N PHE A 231 -16.99 23.56 7.13
CA PHE A 231 -16.35 24.85 7.33
C PHE A 231 -17.16 26.04 6.81
N LEU A 232 -17.93 25.85 5.73
CA LEU A 232 -18.88 26.85 5.27
C LEU A 232 -20.04 27.05 6.28
N SER A 233 -20.57 25.98 6.86
CA SER A 233 -21.61 26.04 7.89
C SER A 233 -21.11 26.74 9.15
N LEU A 234 -19.89 26.43 9.61
CA LEU A 234 -19.26 27.10 10.74
C LEU A 234 -19.07 28.60 10.47
N SER A 235 -18.66 28.96 9.23
CA SER A 235 -18.52 30.36 8.82
C SER A 235 -19.88 31.09 8.83
N VAL A 236 -20.94 30.46 8.35
CA VAL A 236 -22.30 31.04 8.39
C VAL A 236 -22.78 31.21 9.82
N LEU A 237 -22.54 30.23 10.71
CA LEU A 237 -22.89 30.32 12.13
C LEU A 237 -22.12 31.48 12.81
N LYS A 238 -20.85 31.65 12.49
CA LYS A 238 -20.04 32.78 13.04
C LYS A 238 -20.68 34.11 12.68
N LEU A 239 -21.02 34.35 11.41
CA LEU A 239 -21.67 35.58 10.97
C LEU A 239 -23.06 35.74 11.62
N LYS A 240 -23.83 34.63 11.77
CA LYS A 240 -25.14 34.67 12.46
C LYS A 240 -25.02 35.15 13.90
N PHE A 241 -24.03 34.65 14.64
CA PHE A 241 -23.83 35.00 16.05
C PHE A 241 -23.26 36.40 16.28
N GLU A 242 -22.67 37.00 15.28
CA GLU A 242 -22.26 38.40 15.32
C GLU A 242 -23.45 39.35 15.10
N ARG A 243 -24.48 38.87 14.35
CA ARG A 243 -25.72 39.67 14.11
C ARG A 243 -26.76 39.50 15.20
N THR A 244 -26.64 38.46 16.05
CA THR A 244 -27.67 38.10 17.05
C THR A 244 -27.07 38.02 18.45
N THR A 245 -27.80 38.56 19.44
CA THR A 245 -27.46 38.45 20.86
C THR A 245 -27.91 37.10 21.42
N ALA A 246 -27.38 35.99 20.91
CA ALA A 246 -27.69 34.68 21.40
C ALA A 246 -26.90 34.33 22.67
N ASN A 247 -27.50 33.55 23.60
CA ASN A 247 -26.83 33.05 24.79
C ASN A 247 -25.64 32.12 24.41
N SER A 248 -24.58 32.16 25.19
CA SER A 248 -23.37 31.36 24.95
C SER A 248 -23.66 29.86 24.84
N LEU A 249 -24.59 29.34 25.65
CA LEU A 249 -25.03 27.94 25.58
C LEU A 249 -25.67 27.61 24.23
N SER A 250 -26.55 28.48 23.72
CA SER A 250 -27.21 28.30 22.42
C SER A 250 -26.20 28.32 21.25
N LYS A 251 -25.17 29.17 21.34
CA LYS A 251 -24.07 29.21 20.36
C LYS A 251 -23.30 27.88 20.37
N MET A 252 -22.92 27.42 21.55
CA MET A 252 -22.17 26.16 21.74
C MET A 252 -22.96 24.96 21.20
N VAL A 253 -24.25 24.85 21.54
CA VAL A 253 -25.14 23.78 21.07
C VAL A 253 -25.22 23.75 19.54
N GLN A 254 -25.33 24.91 18.87
CA GLN A 254 -25.40 24.96 17.41
C GLN A 254 -24.06 24.56 16.74
N TYR A 255 -22.91 24.96 17.29
CA TYR A 255 -21.61 24.51 16.78
C TYR A 255 -21.42 22.99 16.97
N ILE A 256 -21.74 22.47 18.16
CA ILE A 256 -21.69 21.04 18.44
C ILE A 256 -22.66 20.28 17.53
N GLY A 257 -23.87 20.81 17.31
CA GLY A 257 -24.87 20.19 16.42
C GLY A 257 -24.36 20.05 15.00
N VAL A 258 -23.74 21.09 14.44
CA VAL A 258 -23.12 21.00 13.10
C VAL A 258 -22.01 19.96 13.08
N LEU A 259 -21.15 19.92 14.09
CA LEU A 259 -20.08 18.95 14.18
C LEU A 259 -20.62 17.52 14.27
N CYS A 260 -21.60 17.26 15.15
CA CYS A 260 -22.23 15.95 15.31
C CYS A 260 -22.90 15.46 14.02
N VAL A 261 -23.64 16.34 13.34
CA VAL A 261 -24.26 15.98 12.04
C VAL A 261 -23.20 15.65 10.99
N THR A 262 -22.13 16.43 10.95
CA THR A 262 -21.02 16.20 10.00
C THR A 262 -20.32 14.86 10.28
N LEU A 263 -20.04 14.55 11.55
CA LEU A 263 -19.45 13.27 11.96
C LEU A 263 -20.37 12.10 11.65
N LEU A 264 -21.67 12.25 11.89
CA LEU A 264 -22.66 11.22 11.57
C LEU A 264 -22.71 10.94 10.06
N VAL A 265 -22.75 11.98 9.22
CA VAL A 265 -22.73 11.81 7.76
C VAL A 265 -21.40 11.17 7.33
N GLY A 266 -20.28 11.61 7.88
CA GLY A 266 -18.98 11.00 7.61
C GLY A 266 -18.93 9.51 7.97
N TYR A 267 -19.46 9.15 9.14
CA TYR A 267 -19.56 7.75 9.57
C TYR A 267 -20.43 6.91 8.64
N VAL A 268 -21.57 7.45 8.21
CA VAL A 268 -22.47 6.73 7.27
C VAL A 268 -21.81 6.52 5.92
N THR A 269 -21.12 7.56 5.38
CA THR A 269 -20.45 7.45 4.08
C THR A 269 -19.19 6.56 4.10
N SER A 270 -18.60 6.30 5.28
CA SER A 270 -17.48 5.40 5.45
C SER A 270 -17.87 3.94 5.74
N GLN A 271 -19.18 3.61 5.70
CA GLN A 271 -19.59 2.22 5.87
C GLN A 271 -19.21 1.38 4.64
N PRO A 272 -18.53 0.22 4.83
CA PRO A 272 -18.03 -0.61 3.72
C PRO A 272 -19.09 -0.97 2.68
N LYS A 273 -20.34 -1.16 3.11
CA LYS A 273 -21.47 -1.50 2.20
C LYS A 273 -21.88 -0.36 1.24
N LEU A 274 -21.50 0.88 1.55
CA LEU A 274 -21.80 2.07 0.75
C LEU A 274 -20.59 2.56 -0.06
N MET A 275 -19.44 1.94 0.12
CA MET A 275 -18.22 2.31 -0.59
C MET A 275 -18.25 1.81 -2.03
N CYS A 276 -17.94 2.71 -2.95
CA CYS A 276 -17.73 2.40 -4.36
C CYS A 276 -16.29 2.76 -4.73
N TYR A 277 -15.66 1.89 -5.51
CA TYR A 277 -14.27 2.05 -5.94
C TYR A 277 -14.20 2.09 -7.45
N TYR A 278 -13.40 2.99 -7.99
CA TYR A 278 -13.11 3.06 -9.41
C TYR A 278 -11.61 3.24 -9.62
N ASP A 279 -10.98 2.21 -10.17
CA ASP A 279 -9.59 2.27 -10.59
C ASP A 279 -9.52 2.84 -12.01
N ALA A 280 -8.93 4.02 -12.11
CA ALA A 280 -8.79 4.75 -13.36
C ALA A 280 -7.51 4.37 -14.14
N THR A 281 -6.59 3.61 -13.53
CA THR A 281 -5.37 3.19 -14.21
C THR A 281 -5.68 2.22 -15.36
N ALA A 282 -4.98 2.35 -16.47
CA ALA A 282 -5.15 1.47 -17.64
C ALA A 282 -4.86 0.00 -17.30
N THR A 283 -3.89 -0.24 -16.43
CA THR A 283 -3.48 -1.58 -16.00
C THR A 283 -4.26 -2.12 -14.81
N LYS A 284 -5.20 -1.35 -14.25
CA LYS A 284 -5.91 -1.67 -13.00
C LYS A 284 -4.97 -1.95 -11.83
N ALA A 285 -3.92 -1.14 -11.70
CA ALA A 285 -2.84 -1.33 -10.73
C ALA A 285 -3.27 -1.22 -9.26
N ASN A 286 -4.45 -0.62 -8.99
CA ASN A 286 -5.00 -0.48 -7.64
C ASN A 286 -6.18 -1.43 -7.38
N THR A 287 -6.31 -2.48 -8.15
CA THR A 287 -7.38 -3.48 -8.02
C THR A 287 -6.78 -4.86 -8.14
N LEU A 288 -7.24 -5.80 -7.32
CA LEU A 288 -6.78 -7.18 -7.41
C LEU A 288 -7.06 -7.75 -8.81
N THR A 289 -6.15 -8.58 -9.29
CA THR A 289 -6.34 -9.32 -10.54
C THR A 289 -7.52 -10.29 -10.45
N PRO A 290 -8.16 -10.66 -11.56
CA PRO A 290 -9.31 -11.57 -11.52
C PRO A 290 -9.06 -12.88 -10.76
N PRO A 291 -7.90 -13.56 -10.87
CA PRO A 291 -7.60 -14.75 -10.04
C PRO A 291 -7.59 -14.45 -8.55
N SER A 292 -7.05 -13.29 -8.14
CA SER A 292 -7.03 -12.89 -6.73
C SER A 292 -8.42 -12.57 -6.21
N GLN A 293 -9.25 -11.92 -7.02
CA GLN A 293 -10.66 -11.68 -6.70
C GLN A 293 -11.43 -12.99 -6.51
N GLU A 294 -11.20 -13.98 -7.36
CA GLU A 294 -11.80 -15.31 -7.23
C GLU A 294 -11.42 -15.99 -5.90
N VAL A 295 -10.15 -15.90 -5.49
CA VAL A 295 -9.71 -16.41 -4.19
C VAL A 295 -10.42 -15.68 -3.05
N MET A 296 -10.51 -14.35 -3.10
CA MET A 296 -11.17 -13.55 -2.07
C MET A 296 -12.66 -13.88 -1.94
N THR A 297 -13.35 -14.16 -3.04
CA THR A 297 -14.78 -14.55 -3.00
C THR A 297 -15.01 -15.93 -2.37
N LYS A 298 -14.01 -16.82 -2.39
CA LYS A 298 -14.06 -18.15 -1.74
C LYS A 298 -13.69 -18.12 -0.26
N LEU A 299 -13.18 -17.01 0.26
CA LEU A 299 -12.80 -16.84 1.66
C LEU A 299 -14.03 -16.48 2.50
N ASP A 300 -14.86 -17.46 2.87
CA ASP A 300 -16.01 -17.24 3.75
C ASP A 300 -15.57 -17.06 5.21
N GLY A 301 -16.37 -16.32 6.00
CA GLY A 301 -16.13 -16.06 7.43
C GLY A 301 -15.06 -14.99 7.68
N GLY A 302 -14.73 -14.76 8.94
CA GLY A 302 -13.70 -13.79 9.34
C GLY A 302 -12.30 -14.22 8.91
N LEU A 303 -11.47 -13.23 8.58
CA LEU A 303 -10.06 -13.38 8.25
C LEU A 303 -9.24 -12.46 9.16
N THR A 304 -8.26 -13.02 9.85
CA THR A 304 -7.31 -12.26 10.67
C THR A 304 -5.92 -12.36 10.07
N LEU A 305 -5.25 -11.23 9.93
CA LEU A 305 -3.85 -11.13 9.57
C LEU A 305 -3.06 -10.74 10.81
N THR A 306 -2.29 -11.66 11.37
CA THR A 306 -1.41 -11.40 12.51
C THR A 306 0.01 -11.18 12.02
N MET A 307 0.63 -10.06 12.38
CA MET A 307 2.04 -9.79 12.15
C MET A 307 2.84 -10.21 13.36
N PHE A 308 3.72 -11.19 13.21
CA PHE A 308 4.70 -11.59 14.21
C PHE A 308 5.98 -10.79 14.00
N VAL A 309 6.24 -9.84 14.90
CA VAL A 309 7.32 -8.86 14.77
C VAL A 309 8.42 -9.20 15.75
N ASN A 310 9.47 -9.87 15.28
CA ASN A 310 10.67 -10.11 16.09
C ASN A 310 11.58 -8.87 16.06
N LEU A 311 11.87 -8.30 17.23
CA LEU A 311 12.73 -7.12 17.36
C LEU A 311 14.17 -7.36 16.86
N LEU A 312 14.64 -8.62 16.89
CA LEU A 312 15.99 -9.00 16.46
C LEU A 312 16.08 -9.29 14.95
N ASP A 313 14.97 -9.30 14.23
CA ASP A 313 14.94 -9.48 12.77
C ASP A 313 15.26 -8.16 12.03
N ASP A 314 15.93 -8.26 10.88
CA ASP A 314 16.29 -7.11 10.03
C ASP A 314 15.07 -6.28 9.58
N ASN A 315 13.89 -6.88 9.54
CA ASN A 315 12.66 -6.27 9.06
C ASN A 315 11.74 -5.76 10.19
N PHE A 316 12.18 -5.80 11.47
CA PHE A 316 11.34 -5.43 12.62
C PHE A 316 10.68 -4.05 12.46
N ASN A 317 11.39 -3.09 11.86
CA ASN A 317 10.89 -1.73 11.66
C ASN A 317 9.56 -1.67 10.88
N LYS A 318 9.29 -2.63 9.99
CA LYS A 318 8.05 -2.69 9.19
C LYS A 318 6.81 -2.84 10.06
N GLY A 319 6.89 -3.68 11.10
CA GLY A 319 5.79 -3.93 12.03
C GLY A 319 5.67 -2.93 13.17
N MET A 320 6.60 -1.98 13.32
CA MET A 320 6.56 -1.03 14.44
C MET A 320 5.34 -0.11 14.40
N PRO A 321 4.81 0.31 15.55
CA PRO A 321 3.59 1.12 15.63
C PRO A 321 3.58 2.33 14.71
N LYS A 322 4.72 3.04 14.58
CA LYS A 322 4.87 4.21 13.71
C LYS A 322 4.69 3.91 12.20
N ASN A 323 4.83 2.65 11.79
CA ASN A 323 4.75 2.23 10.39
C ASN A 323 3.45 1.50 10.06
N ARG A 324 2.52 1.33 11.01
CA ARG A 324 1.26 0.58 10.84
C ARG A 324 0.43 1.05 9.65
N ASN A 325 0.28 2.36 9.44
CA ASN A 325 -0.48 2.88 8.30
C ASN A 325 0.15 2.49 6.95
N TRP A 326 1.49 2.44 6.90
CA TRP A 326 2.19 2.01 5.70
C TRP A 326 2.02 0.51 5.44
N GLU A 327 2.06 -0.31 6.50
CA GLU A 327 1.80 -1.75 6.40
C GLU A 327 0.35 -2.05 5.99
N MET A 328 -0.62 -1.35 6.58
CA MET A 328 -2.04 -1.51 6.22
C MET A 328 -2.32 -1.21 4.76
N ARG A 329 -1.64 -0.22 4.17
CA ARG A 329 -1.80 0.13 2.75
C ARG A 329 -1.49 -1.04 1.81
N LYS A 330 -0.56 -1.92 2.17
CA LYS A 330 -0.21 -3.10 1.33
C LYS A 330 -1.36 -4.08 1.18
N PHE A 331 -2.23 -4.13 2.19
CA PHE A 331 -3.39 -5.02 2.21
C PHE A 331 -4.71 -4.30 1.88
N GLU A 332 -4.65 -3.00 1.54
CA GLU A 332 -5.85 -2.19 1.30
C GLU A 332 -6.72 -2.77 0.17
N ASP A 333 -6.09 -3.28 -0.89
CA ASP A 333 -6.80 -3.91 -2.00
C ASP A 333 -7.57 -5.15 -1.56
N TYR A 334 -7.00 -5.95 -0.66
CA TYR A 334 -7.66 -7.12 -0.07
C TYR A 334 -8.76 -6.73 0.92
N ILE A 335 -8.52 -5.72 1.75
CA ILE A 335 -9.51 -5.20 2.70
C ILE A 335 -10.76 -4.67 1.96
N ARG A 336 -10.62 -4.10 0.77
CA ARG A 336 -11.77 -3.66 -0.04
C ARG A 336 -12.68 -4.82 -0.44
N PHE A 337 -12.12 -6.00 -0.74
CA PHE A 337 -12.91 -7.20 -1.04
C PHE A 337 -13.40 -7.91 0.21
N LYS A 338 -12.71 -7.72 1.36
CA LYS A 338 -13.05 -8.36 2.63
C LYS A 338 -12.94 -7.36 3.79
N PRO A 339 -13.93 -6.46 3.95
CA PRO A 339 -13.87 -5.39 4.95
C PRO A 339 -13.84 -5.88 6.40
N GLU A 340 -14.27 -7.11 6.67
CA GLU A 340 -14.18 -7.77 7.97
C GLU A 340 -12.78 -8.30 8.32
N MET A 341 -11.80 -8.16 7.42
CA MET A 341 -10.42 -8.56 7.68
C MET A 341 -9.82 -7.74 8.82
N LYS A 342 -9.31 -8.43 9.85
CA LYS A 342 -8.67 -7.82 11.01
C LYS A 342 -7.16 -7.91 10.88
N MET A 343 -6.47 -6.87 11.34
CA MET A 343 -5.01 -6.85 11.41
C MET A 343 -4.57 -6.77 12.88
N GLU A 344 -3.74 -7.72 13.30
CA GLU A 344 -3.22 -7.84 14.66
C GLU A 344 -1.69 -7.83 14.64
N TYR A 345 -1.08 -7.42 15.75
CA TYR A 345 0.36 -7.33 15.90
C TYR A 345 0.78 -8.05 17.17
N VAL A 346 1.77 -8.93 17.05
CA VAL A 346 2.40 -9.63 18.16
C VAL A 346 3.88 -9.28 18.14
N TYR A 347 4.31 -8.51 19.15
CA TYR A 347 5.70 -8.08 19.29
C TYR A 347 6.42 -9.03 20.23
N TYR A 348 7.62 -9.49 19.83
CA TYR A 348 8.43 -10.37 20.64
C TYR A 348 9.92 -10.18 20.33
N TYR A 349 10.79 -10.77 21.13
CA TYR A 349 12.20 -10.92 20.84
C TYR A 349 12.59 -12.39 21.04
N ASP A 350 13.29 -12.96 20.07
CA ASP A 350 13.81 -14.31 20.12
C ASP A 350 14.96 -14.44 19.12
N HIS A 351 15.79 -15.45 19.30
CA HIS A 351 16.93 -15.68 18.42
C HIS A 351 16.50 -15.89 16.98
N THR A 352 17.15 -15.19 16.04
CA THR A 352 16.87 -15.26 14.60
C THR A 352 18.16 -15.18 13.79
N ASP A 353 18.15 -15.56 12.52
CA ASP A 353 19.31 -15.48 11.64
C ASP A 353 19.56 -14.01 11.19
N ASN A 354 20.29 -13.28 12.05
CA ASN A 354 20.71 -11.89 11.79
C ASN A 354 22.22 -11.70 12.14
N PRO A 355 23.13 -12.21 11.29
CA PRO A 355 24.56 -12.16 11.57
C PRO A 355 25.12 -10.76 11.80
N ARG A 356 24.55 -9.74 11.14
CA ARG A 356 24.97 -8.34 11.29
C ARG A 356 24.68 -7.81 12.70
N LEU A 357 23.49 -8.09 13.21
CA LEU A 357 23.08 -7.69 14.55
C LEU A 357 23.97 -8.34 15.61
N TYR A 358 24.18 -9.65 15.52
CA TYR A 358 25.00 -10.40 16.48
C TYR A 358 26.49 -10.07 16.40
N ALA A 359 26.99 -9.69 15.23
CA ALA A 359 28.35 -9.16 15.10
C ALA A 359 28.49 -7.78 15.77
N GLN A 360 27.50 -6.92 15.64
CA GLN A 360 27.49 -5.59 16.25
C GLN A 360 27.38 -5.65 17.78
N PHE A 361 26.63 -6.60 18.32
CA PHE A 361 26.38 -6.77 19.75
C PHE A 361 27.02 -8.05 20.30
N SER A 362 28.25 -8.34 19.86
CA SER A 362 28.97 -9.55 20.25
C SER A 362 29.07 -9.68 21.78
N GLY A 363 28.71 -10.86 22.28
CA GLY A 363 28.80 -11.20 23.70
C GLY A 363 27.61 -10.79 24.56
N LEU A 364 26.59 -10.17 23.98
CA LEU A 364 25.34 -9.88 24.67
C LEU A 364 24.30 -10.99 24.42
N SER A 365 23.42 -11.19 25.39
CA SER A 365 22.24 -12.06 25.26
C SER A 365 21.16 -11.38 24.40
N ASP A 366 20.26 -12.18 23.80
CA ASP A 366 19.14 -11.68 23.01
C ASP A 366 18.30 -10.65 23.76
N LYS A 367 18.09 -10.85 25.07
CA LYS A 367 17.39 -9.90 25.93
C LYS A 367 18.13 -8.57 26.06
N GLU A 368 19.45 -8.58 26.25
CA GLU A 368 20.27 -7.36 26.36
C GLU A 368 20.32 -6.62 25.03
N ILE A 369 20.38 -7.35 23.92
CA ILE A 369 20.30 -6.77 22.57
C ILE A 369 18.93 -6.11 22.38
N ALA A 370 17.85 -6.80 22.71
CA ALA A 370 16.49 -6.28 22.61
C ALA A 370 16.29 -5.00 23.45
N GLN A 371 16.82 -4.97 24.69
CA GLN A 371 16.78 -3.77 25.53
C GLN A 371 17.53 -2.59 24.89
N ARG A 372 18.72 -2.81 24.36
CA ARG A 372 19.50 -1.76 23.66
C ARG A 372 18.82 -1.25 22.40
N LEU A 373 18.17 -2.13 21.65
CA LEU A 373 17.39 -1.73 20.49
C LEU A 373 16.18 -0.86 20.91
N CYS A 374 15.50 -1.24 21.99
CA CYS A 374 14.42 -0.41 22.54
C CYS A 374 14.90 0.98 22.94
N ASP A 375 16.03 1.07 23.64
CA ASP A 375 16.64 2.36 24.01
C ASP A 375 17.04 3.19 22.79
N THR A 376 17.54 2.52 21.72
CA THR A 376 18.01 3.20 20.51
C THR A 376 16.85 3.74 19.66
N TYR A 377 15.74 3.01 19.61
CA TYR A 377 14.58 3.34 18.76
C TYR A 377 13.43 3.99 19.53
N ASP A 378 13.63 4.29 20.82
CA ASP A 378 12.62 4.87 21.73
C ASP A 378 11.35 4.02 21.78
N LEU A 379 11.51 2.72 22.07
CA LEU A 379 10.44 1.73 22.17
C LEU A 379 10.27 1.26 23.60
N ASP A 380 9.03 0.98 24.01
CA ASP A 380 8.76 0.37 25.31
C ASP A 380 9.09 -1.13 25.28
N PHE A 381 10.12 -1.55 26.03
CA PHE A 381 10.51 -2.95 26.12
C PHE A 381 9.39 -3.88 26.59
N ASN A 382 8.46 -3.38 27.41
CA ASN A 382 7.34 -4.18 27.93
C ASN A 382 6.32 -4.59 26.83
N MET A 383 6.34 -3.96 25.67
CA MET A 383 5.49 -4.39 24.55
C MET A 383 5.98 -5.69 23.89
N PHE A 384 7.22 -6.12 24.14
CA PHE A 384 7.82 -7.29 23.53
C PHE A 384 7.72 -8.51 24.44
N LEU A 385 7.09 -9.56 23.96
CA LEU A 385 6.99 -10.85 24.64
C LEU A 385 8.37 -11.52 24.72
N SER A 386 8.62 -12.19 25.86
CA SER A 386 9.80 -13.04 26.00
C SER A 386 9.70 -14.30 25.12
N PRO A 387 10.82 -15.03 24.89
CA PRO A 387 10.81 -16.32 24.20
C PRO A 387 9.83 -17.34 24.78
N GLU A 388 9.67 -17.34 26.11
CA GLU A 388 8.73 -18.22 26.81
C GLU A 388 7.26 -17.80 26.59
N ASP A 389 6.99 -16.50 26.52
CA ASP A 389 5.62 -15.99 26.37
C ASP A 389 5.16 -16.07 24.92
N ILE A 390 6.02 -15.78 23.94
CA ILE A 390 5.67 -16.00 22.52
C ILE A 390 5.39 -17.46 22.24
N LYS A 391 6.12 -18.40 22.87
CA LYS A 391 5.86 -19.82 22.74
C LYS A 391 4.46 -20.21 23.21
N LYS A 392 3.97 -19.63 24.31
CA LYS A 392 2.58 -19.87 24.76
C LYS A 392 1.56 -19.37 23.73
N VAL A 393 1.83 -18.22 23.09
CA VAL A 393 0.96 -17.67 22.03
C VAL A 393 0.95 -18.57 20.80
N THR A 394 2.11 -19.02 20.35
CA THR A 394 2.24 -19.88 19.18
C THR A 394 1.63 -21.25 19.42
N ASP A 395 1.84 -21.84 20.61
CA ASP A 395 1.23 -23.12 21.01
C ASP A 395 -0.31 -23.01 21.02
N SER A 396 -0.85 -21.91 21.56
CA SER A 396 -2.30 -21.67 21.57
C SER A 396 -2.88 -21.53 20.15
N LYS A 397 -2.10 -20.98 19.23
CA LYS A 397 -2.46 -20.87 17.82
C LYS A 397 -2.12 -22.13 17.02
N GLY A 398 -1.40 -23.11 17.57
CA GLY A 398 -0.96 -24.31 16.85
C GLY A 398 -0.06 -24.00 15.66
N ILE A 399 0.90 -23.11 15.84
CA ILE A 399 1.92 -22.71 14.85
C ILE A 399 3.31 -22.83 15.45
N ASN A 400 4.34 -22.94 14.60
CA ASN A 400 5.73 -22.98 14.99
C ASN A 400 6.53 -21.88 14.30
N LEU A 401 6.97 -20.85 15.04
CA LEU A 401 7.79 -19.77 14.50
C LEU A 401 9.27 -20.17 14.33
N GLU A 402 9.74 -21.21 15.03
CA GLU A 402 11.10 -21.73 14.84
C GLU A 402 11.28 -22.30 13.42
N GLU A 403 10.25 -22.93 12.86
CA GLU A 403 10.24 -23.40 11.46
C GLU A 403 10.28 -22.23 10.46
N GLU A 404 9.81 -21.05 10.86
CA GLU A 404 9.91 -19.79 10.10
C GLU A 404 11.22 -19.02 10.42
N GLY A 405 12.14 -19.59 11.22
CA GLY A 405 13.40 -19.00 11.64
C GLY A 405 13.25 -17.85 12.61
N ASN A 406 12.15 -17.77 13.34
CA ASN A 406 11.79 -16.64 14.21
C ASN A 406 11.90 -15.28 13.52
N ARG A 407 11.63 -15.22 12.22
CA ARG A 407 11.69 -14.00 11.42
C ARG A 407 10.41 -13.18 11.54
N PHE A 408 10.46 -11.96 11.07
CA PHE A 408 9.24 -11.19 10.80
C PHE A 408 8.39 -11.95 9.77
N VAL A 409 7.16 -12.31 10.15
CA VAL A 409 6.26 -13.09 9.30
C VAL A 409 4.81 -12.67 9.51
N TYR A 410 4.01 -12.81 8.47
CA TYR A 410 2.56 -12.64 8.53
C TYR A 410 1.87 -14.00 8.63
N LEU A 411 0.82 -14.07 9.43
CA LEU A 411 -0.06 -15.24 9.53
C LEU A 411 -1.48 -14.84 9.16
N PHE A 412 -1.98 -15.42 8.08
CA PHE A 412 -3.41 -15.42 7.81
C PHE A 412 -4.09 -16.55 8.58
N GLU A 413 -5.19 -16.23 9.24
CA GLU A 413 -5.99 -17.17 10.03
C GLU A 413 -7.49 -16.95 9.74
N ARG A 414 -8.19 -18.02 9.33
CA ARG A 414 -9.65 -18.02 9.16
C ARG A 414 -10.34 -18.45 10.42
N GLU A 415 -11.61 -18.05 10.60
CA GLU A 415 -12.45 -18.52 11.72
C GLU A 415 -12.59 -20.04 11.81
N ASN A 416 -12.46 -20.76 10.69
CA ASN A 416 -12.48 -22.21 10.65
C ASN A 416 -11.16 -22.89 11.07
N GLY A 417 -10.16 -22.10 11.47
CA GLY A 417 -8.86 -22.57 11.94
C GLY A 417 -7.82 -22.82 10.84
N GLN A 418 -8.15 -22.61 9.57
CA GLN A 418 -7.15 -22.68 8.48
C GLN A 418 -6.17 -21.54 8.57
N LYS A 419 -4.87 -21.82 8.33
CA LYS A 419 -3.76 -20.88 8.47
C LYS A 419 -2.83 -20.93 7.28
N ALA A 420 -2.22 -19.78 6.98
CA ALA A 420 -1.19 -19.69 5.97
C ALA A 420 -0.17 -18.60 6.36
N PHE A 421 1.11 -18.93 6.26
CA PHE A 421 2.18 -17.96 6.44
C PHE A 421 2.42 -17.19 5.14
N LEU A 422 2.69 -15.88 5.29
CA LEU A 422 3.17 -15.02 4.24
C LEU A 422 4.48 -14.38 4.71
N ARG A 423 5.52 -14.44 3.88
CA ARG A 423 6.89 -14.14 4.28
C ARG A 423 7.42 -12.86 3.63
N ILE A 424 8.51 -12.35 4.17
CA ILE A 424 9.33 -11.29 3.57
C ILE A 424 10.53 -11.94 2.87
N TYR A 425 10.95 -11.36 1.75
CA TYR A 425 11.93 -11.93 0.84
C TYR A 425 13.25 -11.16 0.84
N ASP A 426 14.35 -11.82 0.46
CA ASP A 426 15.70 -11.24 0.41
C ASP A 426 16.03 -10.67 -0.98
N ASP A 427 15.03 -10.20 -1.70
CA ASP A 427 15.19 -9.48 -2.96
C ASP A 427 15.09 -7.95 -2.79
N ASN A 428 15.31 -7.19 -3.88
CA ASN A 428 15.27 -5.73 -3.85
C ASN A 428 13.91 -5.15 -3.42
N GLN A 429 12.82 -5.90 -3.56
CA GLN A 429 11.49 -5.44 -3.18
C GLN A 429 11.08 -5.85 -1.77
N ARG A 430 11.72 -6.85 -1.20
CA ARG A 430 11.48 -7.43 0.13
C ARG A 430 10.02 -7.79 0.45
N ASP A 431 9.08 -6.88 0.23
CA ASP A 431 7.66 -7.06 0.56
C ASP A 431 6.96 -8.06 -0.37
N PRO A 432 5.99 -8.83 0.14
CA PRO A 432 5.16 -9.69 -0.69
C PRO A 432 4.32 -8.86 -1.67
N ARG A 433 4.17 -9.37 -2.88
CA ARG A 433 3.29 -8.83 -3.92
C ARG A 433 1.95 -9.54 -3.92
N GLU A 434 1.04 -9.10 -4.77
CA GLU A 434 -0.27 -9.74 -4.95
C GLU A 434 -0.17 -11.24 -5.22
N SER A 435 0.83 -11.68 -6.01
CA SER A 435 1.05 -13.09 -6.31
C SER A 435 1.27 -13.94 -5.06
N GLU A 436 2.15 -13.51 -4.16
CA GLU A 436 2.48 -14.26 -2.96
C GLU A 436 1.37 -14.17 -1.91
N ILE A 437 0.74 -12.99 -1.77
CA ILE A 437 -0.40 -12.80 -0.87
C ILE A 437 -1.54 -13.72 -1.31
N THR A 438 -1.87 -13.70 -2.59
CA THR A 438 -2.94 -14.54 -3.15
C THR A 438 -2.59 -16.03 -3.09
N ALA A 439 -1.31 -16.39 -3.31
CA ALA A 439 -0.87 -17.78 -3.15
C ALA A 439 -1.09 -18.27 -1.72
N ALA A 440 -0.69 -17.48 -0.71
CA ALA A 440 -0.94 -17.82 0.70
C ALA A 440 -2.44 -17.97 1.00
N LEU A 441 -3.27 -17.00 0.58
CA LEU A 441 -4.72 -17.03 0.77
C LEU A 441 -5.38 -18.23 0.04
N LYS A 442 -4.89 -18.57 -1.14
CA LYS A 442 -5.40 -19.69 -1.94
C LYS A 442 -5.22 -21.04 -1.24
N THR A 443 -4.13 -21.22 -0.49
CA THR A 443 -3.89 -22.47 0.27
C THR A 443 -4.96 -22.76 1.31
N MET A 444 -5.68 -21.71 1.75
CA MET A 444 -6.77 -21.83 2.74
C MET A 444 -8.15 -22.10 2.12
N VAL A 445 -8.29 -22.05 0.80
CA VAL A 445 -9.58 -22.28 0.12
C VAL A 445 -9.53 -23.39 -0.91
N VAL A 446 -8.34 -23.71 -1.42
CA VAL A 446 -8.09 -24.76 -2.39
C VAL A 446 -6.98 -25.65 -1.85
N LYS A 447 -7.12 -26.96 -2.00
CA LYS A 447 -6.05 -27.90 -1.63
C LYS A 447 -4.78 -27.54 -2.42
N SER A 448 -3.68 -27.31 -1.70
CA SER A 448 -2.38 -27.00 -2.32
C SER A 448 -1.89 -28.21 -3.13
N PRO A 449 -1.43 -28.02 -4.36
CA PRO A 449 -0.79 -29.07 -5.13
C PRO A 449 0.44 -29.60 -4.38
N GLN A 450 0.57 -30.93 -4.31
CA GLN A 450 1.64 -31.60 -3.57
C GLN A 450 2.76 -32.00 -4.53
N VAL A 451 3.97 -31.50 -4.28
CA VAL A 451 5.17 -31.80 -5.05
C VAL A 451 6.09 -32.68 -4.21
N ALA A 452 6.37 -33.89 -4.66
CA ALA A 452 7.30 -34.79 -4.01
C ALA A 452 8.62 -34.89 -4.78
N PHE A 453 9.71 -34.58 -4.11
CA PHE A 453 11.07 -34.78 -4.64
C PHE A 453 11.53 -36.21 -4.34
N ILE A 454 11.87 -36.92 -5.39
CA ILE A 454 12.35 -38.32 -5.26
C ILE A 454 13.77 -38.29 -4.70
N THR A 455 14.04 -39.22 -3.77
CA THR A 455 15.36 -39.44 -3.14
C THR A 455 15.64 -40.93 -3.00
N GLY A 456 16.88 -41.27 -2.59
CA GLY A 456 17.32 -42.62 -2.37
C GLY A 456 18.36 -43.14 -3.39
N HIS A 457 18.48 -42.50 -4.56
CA HIS A 457 19.40 -42.90 -5.63
C HIS A 457 20.39 -41.78 -6.00
N GLY A 458 20.71 -40.92 -5.02
CA GLY A 458 21.67 -39.83 -5.16
C GLY A 458 21.18 -38.64 -5.93
N GLU A 459 19.86 -38.47 -5.99
CA GLU A 459 19.19 -37.28 -6.53
C GLU A 459 19.57 -36.01 -5.79
N ARG A 460 19.20 -34.87 -6.36
CA ARG A 460 19.42 -33.56 -5.73
C ARG A 460 18.53 -33.40 -4.50
N ASP A 461 19.12 -32.82 -3.46
CA ASP A 461 18.50 -32.69 -2.13
C ASP A 461 17.81 -31.32 -1.99
N ILE A 462 16.62 -31.31 -1.42
CA ILE A 462 15.84 -30.07 -1.15
C ILE A 462 16.17 -29.43 0.20
N TYR A 463 17.00 -30.06 1.03
CA TYR A 463 17.43 -29.53 2.31
C TYR A 463 18.85 -28.95 2.26
N LYS A 464 19.61 -29.24 1.19
CA LYS A 464 20.97 -28.75 1.01
C LYS A 464 20.97 -27.49 0.14
N GLY A 465 21.80 -26.53 0.53
CA GLY A 465 22.12 -25.34 -0.26
C GLY A 465 23.33 -25.59 -1.14
N GLY A 466 23.33 -25.06 -2.37
CA GLY A 466 24.43 -25.13 -3.31
C GLY A 466 23.96 -25.16 -4.76
N GLU A 467 24.89 -25.04 -5.71
CA GLU A 467 24.60 -25.00 -7.14
C GLU A 467 23.88 -26.25 -7.67
N ARG A 468 23.98 -27.37 -6.95
CA ARG A 468 23.43 -28.66 -7.37
C ARG A 468 22.24 -29.13 -6.55
N ASP A 469 21.82 -28.36 -5.56
CA ASP A 469 20.72 -28.76 -4.68
C ASP A 469 19.53 -27.82 -4.83
N TYR A 470 18.37 -28.25 -4.38
CA TYR A 470 17.11 -27.59 -4.67
C TYR A 470 16.47 -26.91 -3.46
N SER A 471 17.25 -26.66 -2.37
CA SER A 471 16.68 -26.00 -1.19
C SER A 471 16.13 -24.61 -1.51
N ALA A 472 16.84 -23.83 -2.31
CA ALA A 472 16.38 -22.50 -2.73
C ALA A 472 15.08 -22.56 -3.53
N PHE A 473 15.00 -23.48 -4.50
CA PHE A 473 13.82 -23.64 -5.33
C PHE A 473 12.62 -24.23 -4.57
N ALA A 474 12.85 -25.20 -3.67
CA ALA A 474 11.79 -25.95 -3.03
C ALA A 474 11.29 -25.31 -1.73
N LYS A 475 12.20 -25.01 -0.80
CA LYS A 475 11.86 -24.71 0.61
C LYS A 475 12.48 -23.44 1.19
N ASN A 476 13.20 -22.64 0.42
CA ASN A 476 13.79 -21.43 0.97
C ASN A 476 12.69 -20.42 1.35
N LEU A 477 12.67 -20.05 2.63
CA LEU A 477 11.67 -19.12 3.18
C LEU A 477 11.79 -17.71 2.61
N THR A 478 13.00 -17.30 2.24
CA THR A 478 13.32 -15.93 1.82
C THR A 478 13.42 -15.76 0.30
N PHE A 479 13.41 -16.85 -0.43
CA PHE A 479 13.39 -16.82 -1.88
C PHE A 479 11.94 -16.76 -2.39
N ARG A 480 11.55 -15.62 -2.95
CA ARG A 480 10.18 -15.33 -3.42
C ARG A 480 9.58 -16.46 -4.27
N TYR A 481 10.37 -17.01 -5.18
CA TYR A 481 9.93 -18.01 -6.16
C TYR A 481 10.07 -19.45 -5.69
N SER A 482 10.37 -19.69 -4.41
CA SER A 482 10.36 -21.05 -3.88
C SER A 482 8.94 -21.63 -3.91
N LEU A 483 8.82 -22.93 -4.10
CA LEU A 483 7.52 -23.60 -4.21
C LEU A 483 6.61 -23.35 -3.00
N ILE A 484 7.16 -23.34 -1.79
CA ILE A 484 6.38 -23.07 -0.58
C ILE A 484 5.80 -21.64 -0.55
N ASN A 485 6.51 -20.66 -1.13
CA ASN A 485 6.05 -19.28 -1.20
C ASN A 485 5.05 -19.05 -2.35
N GLN A 486 4.96 -20.01 -3.28
CA GLN A 486 4.00 -20.01 -4.38
C GLN A 486 2.77 -20.90 -4.08
N GLY A 487 2.62 -21.36 -2.83
CA GLY A 487 1.44 -22.10 -2.39
C GLY A 487 1.44 -23.60 -2.69
N PHE A 488 2.60 -24.18 -3.01
CA PHE A 488 2.75 -25.62 -3.16
C PHE A 488 3.12 -26.30 -1.84
N GLY A 489 2.58 -27.49 -1.61
CA GLY A 489 3.09 -28.40 -0.59
C GLY A 489 4.32 -29.13 -1.13
N VAL A 490 5.39 -29.20 -0.32
CA VAL A 490 6.65 -29.83 -0.72
C VAL A 490 7.01 -30.94 0.24
N SER A 491 7.28 -32.11 -0.31
CA SER A 491 7.68 -33.30 0.44
C SER A 491 8.85 -34.02 -0.23
N VAL A 492 9.44 -34.96 0.49
CA VAL A 492 10.46 -35.87 -0.02
C VAL A 492 9.87 -37.28 -0.03
N LEU A 493 10.17 -38.03 -1.07
CA LEU A 493 9.77 -39.41 -1.21
C LEU A 493 11.01 -40.28 -1.47
N ASP A 494 11.41 -41.07 -0.47
CA ASP A 494 12.50 -42.02 -0.59
C ASP A 494 11.97 -43.35 -1.15
N LEU A 495 12.12 -43.56 -2.44
CA LEU A 495 11.64 -44.79 -3.11
C LEU A 495 12.50 -46.02 -2.80
N LYS A 496 13.70 -45.84 -2.21
CA LYS A 496 14.58 -46.94 -1.80
C LYS A 496 14.20 -47.47 -0.40
N ALA A 497 13.92 -46.53 0.53
CA ALA A 497 13.50 -46.87 1.89
C ALA A 497 12.04 -47.38 1.93
N ASP A 498 11.17 -46.76 1.14
CA ASP A 498 9.75 -47.15 1.01
C ASP A 498 9.53 -48.34 0.03
N SER A 499 10.48 -49.27 -0.02
CA SER A 499 10.38 -50.45 -0.90
C SER A 499 9.13 -51.28 -0.63
N MET A 500 8.56 -51.21 0.58
CA MET A 500 7.32 -51.90 0.97
C MET A 500 6.03 -51.18 0.54
N ALA A 501 6.06 -49.88 0.24
CA ALA A 501 4.90 -49.17 -0.29
C ALA A 501 4.62 -49.64 -1.73
N THR A 502 3.40 -50.07 -2.00
CA THR A 502 3.02 -50.59 -3.33
C THR A 502 3.04 -49.50 -4.40
N ASP A 503 2.69 -48.29 -4.05
CA ASP A 503 2.58 -47.15 -4.98
C ASP A 503 2.88 -45.80 -4.35
N ILE A 504 3.13 -44.79 -5.19
CA ILE A 504 3.21 -43.36 -4.79
C ILE A 504 1.82 -42.90 -4.34
N ALA A 505 1.73 -42.22 -3.20
CA ALA A 505 0.47 -41.84 -2.59
C ALA A 505 -0.41 -40.96 -3.51
N ASP A 506 -1.74 -41.12 -3.41
CA ASP A 506 -2.71 -40.45 -4.29
C ASP A 506 -2.81 -38.94 -4.06
N ASN A 507 -2.32 -38.46 -2.93
CA ASN A 507 -2.29 -37.03 -2.60
C ASN A 507 -1.12 -36.29 -3.25
N ILE A 508 -0.21 -36.96 -3.96
CA ILE A 508 0.91 -36.34 -4.67
C ILE A 508 0.48 -36.03 -6.10
N ASP A 509 0.57 -34.77 -6.50
CA ASP A 509 0.17 -34.27 -7.81
C ASP A 509 1.35 -34.25 -8.79
N PHE A 510 2.57 -34.01 -8.28
CA PHE A 510 3.80 -33.90 -9.03
C PHE A 510 4.93 -34.67 -8.37
N ILE A 511 5.75 -35.34 -9.15
CA ILE A 511 7.05 -35.83 -8.71
C ILE A 511 8.18 -35.14 -9.45
N VAL A 512 9.28 -34.87 -8.74
CA VAL A 512 10.50 -34.29 -9.31
C VAL A 512 11.62 -35.30 -9.18
N ILE A 513 12.23 -35.63 -10.31
CA ILE A 513 13.38 -36.55 -10.40
C ILE A 513 14.55 -35.76 -10.96
N ALA A 514 15.59 -35.57 -10.16
CA ALA A 514 16.67 -34.68 -10.51
C ALA A 514 18.05 -35.30 -10.34
N ASP A 515 18.74 -35.48 -11.46
CA ASP A 515 20.14 -35.91 -11.55
C ASP A 515 20.47 -37.18 -10.78
N VAL A 516 19.79 -38.25 -11.11
CA VAL A 516 19.97 -39.59 -10.52
C VAL A 516 21.41 -40.07 -10.67
N ARG A 517 22.00 -40.61 -9.61
CA ARG A 517 23.39 -41.12 -9.58
C ARG A 517 23.49 -42.62 -9.51
N GLU A 518 22.45 -43.30 -9.06
CA GLU A 518 22.36 -44.77 -9.01
C GLU A 518 21.18 -45.22 -9.88
N ALA A 519 21.32 -46.34 -10.57
CA ALA A 519 20.26 -46.86 -11.42
C ALA A 519 19.02 -47.23 -10.58
N TYR A 520 17.84 -46.90 -11.08
CA TYR A 520 16.60 -47.34 -10.48
C TYR A 520 16.39 -48.82 -10.68
N THR A 521 15.86 -49.47 -9.65
CA THR A 521 15.42 -50.86 -9.77
C THR A 521 14.16 -50.98 -10.63
N PRO A 522 13.89 -52.11 -11.27
CA PRO A 522 12.67 -52.30 -12.04
C PRO A 522 11.38 -52.03 -11.26
N ASP A 523 11.39 -52.27 -9.96
CA ASP A 523 10.27 -52.00 -9.05
C ASP A 523 10.01 -50.49 -8.91
N VAL A 524 11.06 -49.71 -8.73
CA VAL A 524 10.96 -48.22 -8.63
C VAL A 524 10.46 -47.65 -9.96
N ILE A 525 10.99 -48.11 -11.09
CA ILE A 525 10.52 -47.70 -12.42
C ILE A 525 9.03 -48.05 -12.59
N ALA A 526 8.60 -49.25 -12.18
CA ALA A 526 7.20 -49.64 -12.25
C ALA A 526 6.29 -48.78 -11.38
N LYS A 527 6.71 -48.35 -10.18
CA LYS A 527 5.97 -47.43 -9.31
C LYS A 527 5.79 -46.04 -9.99
N ILE A 528 6.85 -45.52 -10.58
CA ILE A 528 6.80 -44.22 -11.30
C ILE A 528 5.89 -44.33 -12.52
N GLN A 529 5.96 -45.43 -13.28
CA GLN A 529 5.10 -45.65 -14.44
C GLN A 529 3.62 -45.74 -14.05
N ARG A 530 3.29 -46.42 -12.95
CA ARG A 530 1.90 -46.46 -12.43
C ARG A 530 1.42 -45.07 -12.01
N PHE A 531 2.30 -44.26 -11.39
CA PHE A 531 1.98 -42.88 -11.05
C PHE A 531 1.63 -42.05 -12.30
N ILE A 532 2.41 -42.19 -13.37
CA ILE A 532 2.14 -41.50 -14.65
C ILE A 532 0.85 -42.04 -15.29
N ALA A 533 0.65 -43.36 -15.28
CA ALA A 533 -0.52 -44.01 -15.89
C ALA A 533 -1.85 -43.56 -15.25
N ARG A 534 -1.85 -43.19 -13.97
CA ARG A 534 -3.03 -42.64 -13.28
C ARG A 534 -3.20 -41.12 -13.47
N GLY A 535 -2.36 -40.46 -14.30
CA GLY A 535 -2.43 -39.02 -14.58
C GLY A 535 -1.54 -38.13 -13.70
N GLY A 536 -0.58 -38.73 -12.98
CA GLY A 536 0.42 -37.97 -12.21
C GLY A 536 1.39 -37.19 -13.12
N ASN A 537 1.81 -36.01 -12.69
CA ASN A 537 2.74 -35.16 -13.45
C ASN A 537 4.18 -35.40 -12.97
N MET A 538 5.12 -35.31 -13.89
CA MET A 538 6.53 -35.53 -13.60
C MET A 538 7.42 -34.47 -14.21
N ILE A 539 8.38 -33.97 -13.43
CA ILE A 539 9.47 -33.13 -13.89
C ILE A 539 10.76 -33.93 -13.77
N ILE A 540 11.49 -34.06 -14.86
CA ILE A 540 12.78 -34.75 -14.91
C ILE A 540 13.85 -33.76 -15.32
N ALA A 541 14.91 -33.68 -14.50
CA ALA A 541 16.14 -32.97 -14.83
C ALA A 541 17.29 -33.98 -14.93
N CYS A 542 18.00 -33.98 -16.06
CA CYS A 542 19.10 -34.89 -16.34
C CYS A 542 20.36 -34.10 -16.64
N GLU A 543 21.42 -34.35 -15.87
CA GLU A 543 22.74 -33.80 -16.13
C GLU A 543 23.42 -34.52 -17.31
N PRO A 544 24.31 -33.85 -18.06
CA PRO A 544 25.15 -34.50 -19.06
C PRO A 544 25.87 -35.73 -18.50
N ARG A 545 25.95 -36.82 -19.27
CA ARG A 545 26.54 -38.09 -18.91
C ARG A 545 25.69 -38.95 -17.96
N ARG A 546 24.47 -38.57 -17.61
CA ARG A 546 23.51 -39.34 -16.80
C ARG A 546 22.44 -40.02 -17.63
N GLN A 547 22.46 -39.87 -18.96
CA GLN A 547 21.50 -40.46 -19.88
C GLN A 547 21.31 -41.96 -19.68
N PRO A 548 22.37 -42.79 -19.48
CA PRO A 548 22.18 -44.23 -19.28
C PRO A 548 21.36 -44.60 -18.05
N LEU A 549 21.36 -43.73 -17.03
CA LEU A 549 20.58 -43.92 -15.79
C LEU A 549 19.14 -43.42 -15.95
N MET A 550 18.94 -42.38 -16.76
CA MET A 550 17.65 -41.71 -16.91
C MET A 550 16.80 -42.28 -18.07
N ASN A 551 17.42 -42.71 -19.17
CA ASN A 551 16.72 -43.23 -20.33
C ASN A 551 15.76 -44.39 -20.02
N PRO A 552 16.12 -45.42 -19.20
CA PRO A 552 15.21 -46.48 -18.86
C PRO A 552 13.90 -46.01 -18.20
N LEU A 553 13.91 -44.85 -17.55
CA LEU A 553 12.73 -44.26 -16.93
C LEU A 553 11.76 -43.66 -17.95
N VAL A 554 12.27 -43.03 -19.03
CA VAL A 554 11.48 -42.25 -19.99
C VAL A 554 11.27 -42.93 -21.33
N GLU A 555 11.98 -44.01 -21.59
CA GLU A 555 11.92 -44.76 -22.86
C GLU A 555 10.50 -45.20 -23.20
N ASN A 556 9.74 -45.66 -22.21
CA ASN A 556 8.33 -46.05 -22.37
C ASN A 556 7.40 -44.87 -22.72
N LEU A 557 7.87 -43.62 -22.55
CA LEU A 557 7.16 -42.41 -22.96
C LEU A 557 7.55 -41.95 -24.36
N GLY A 558 8.43 -42.69 -25.06
CA GLY A 558 8.97 -42.31 -26.35
C GLY A 558 9.99 -41.20 -26.31
N ILE A 559 10.60 -40.96 -25.14
CA ILE A 559 11.60 -39.89 -24.91
C ILE A 559 12.97 -40.51 -24.71
N THR A 560 14.01 -39.89 -25.28
CA THR A 560 15.40 -40.32 -25.07
C THR A 560 16.25 -39.07 -24.83
N PHE A 561 16.99 -39.04 -23.74
CA PHE A 561 18.01 -38.03 -23.49
C PHE A 561 19.21 -38.27 -24.40
N MET A 562 19.50 -37.31 -25.27
CA MET A 562 20.63 -37.38 -26.20
C MET A 562 21.95 -37.00 -25.51
N PRO A 563 23.08 -37.56 -25.96
CA PRO A 563 24.39 -37.11 -25.50
C PRO A 563 24.73 -35.71 -26.00
N GLY A 564 25.37 -34.92 -25.15
CA GLY A 564 25.81 -33.58 -25.52
C GLY A 564 25.02 -32.46 -24.84
N ILE A 565 25.32 -31.25 -25.26
CA ILE A 565 24.70 -29.99 -24.79
C ILE A 565 24.23 -29.25 -26.05
N VAL A 566 23.01 -28.72 -25.98
CA VAL A 566 22.52 -27.82 -27.04
C VAL A 566 23.21 -26.48 -26.87
N VAL A 567 23.88 -26.03 -27.92
CA VAL A 567 24.54 -24.72 -27.97
C VAL A 567 23.96 -23.90 -29.10
N GLU A 568 23.81 -22.62 -28.92
CA GLU A 568 23.48 -21.66 -29.95
C GLU A 568 24.77 -20.99 -30.43
N GLU A 569 25.08 -21.11 -31.71
CA GLU A 569 26.14 -20.30 -32.34
C GLU A 569 25.58 -18.89 -32.59
N THR A 570 25.90 -17.96 -31.69
CA THR A 570 25.64 -16.53 -31.92
C THR A 570 26.88 -15.91 -32.59
N GLU A 571 26.74 -15.43 -33.81
CA GLU A 571 27.73 -14.53 -34.40
C GLU A 571 27.71 -13.19 -33.64
N GLY A 572 28.71 -12.97 -32.81
CA GLY A 572 29.08 -11.67 -32.27
C GLY A 572 28.55 -11.36 -30.87
N TYR A 573 29.44 -11.50 -29.89
CA TYR A 573 29.56 -10.60 -28.74
C TYR A 573 30.82 -9.76 -28.89
#